data_fb29bfd9847aa241189e667e96286eb9
#
_entry.id   fb29bfd9847aa241189e667e96286eb9
#
_cell.length_a   1.000
_cell.length_b   1.000
_cell.length_c   1.000
_cell.angle_alpha   90.00
_cell.angle_beta   90.00
_cell.angle_gamma   90.00
#
_symmetry.space_group_name_H-M   'P 1'
#
loop_
_entity.id
_entity.type
_entity.pdbx_description
1 polymer ?
#
loop_
_entity_poly.entity_id
_entity_poly.type
_entity_poly.pdbx_seq_one_letter_code
_entity_poly.pdbx_strand_id
1 'polypeptide(L)'
;GGSGLRCFARAVGRQRGQIESRINVSTPAGIRACVVRSTEAQETVVATVEMGIVRPGPEPDVHNLLAEVGAPVAAVKRWETADIGNPHVVCEVDEPEAIDLLVAGPAVESHFREGANVHFVAVSGRDELSVRVWERGAGVTNACGTGATVAADVFHRWGRVGQQVVVHMPGGNALVDLGTPLTLTGPATHVADLLVADA
;
A
#
# COMPACT_ATOMS: atom_id res chain seq x y z
N GLY A 1 7.17 2.96 -4.36
CA GLY A 1 6.24 2.18 -3.54
C GLY A 1 6.73 0.75 -3.30
N GLY A 2 6.14 0.05 -2.29
CA GLY A 2 6.57 -1.29 -1.86
C GLY A 2 6.48 -2.34 -2.96
N SER A 3 5.47 -2.28 -3.83
CA SER A 3 5.33 -3.20 -4.97
C SER A 3 6.48 -3.04 -5.97
N GLY A 4 6.83 -1.80 -6.33
CA GLY A 4 7.96 -1.53 -7.22
C GLY A 4 9.30 -2.02 -6.66
N LEU A 5 9.53 -1.88 -5.35
CA LEU A 5 10.75 -2.36 -4.70
C LEU A 5 10.85 -3.90 -4.75
N ARG A 6 9.74 -4.63 -4.58
CA ARG A 6 9.72 -6.10 -4.70
C ARG A 6 10.09 -6.54 -6.12
N CYS A 7 9.48 -5.92 -7.13
CA CYS A 7 9.79 -6.22 -8.54
C CYS A 7 11.23 -5.86 -8.89
N PHE A 8 11.71 -4.70 -8.44
CA PHE A 8 13.10 -4.28 -8.65
C PHE A 8 14.09 -5.27 -8.00
N ALA A 9 13.85 -5.66 -6.74
CA ALA A 9 14.70 -6.61 -6.05
C ALA A 9 14.78 -7.96 -6.78
N ARG A 10 13.66 -8.45 -7.30
CA ARG A 10 13.61 -9.65 -8.13
C ARG A 10 14.40 -9.49 -9.44
N ALA A 11 14.23 -8.38 -10.14
CA ALA A 11 14.94 -8.12 -11.40
C ALA A 11 16.46 -8.09 -11.21
N VAL A 12 16.94 -7.41 -10.16
CA VAL A 12 18.37 -7.36 -9.81
C VAL A 12 18.89 -8.75 -9.44
N GLY A 13 18.14 -9.52 -8.64
CA GLY A 13 18.51 -10.89 -8.29
C GLY A 13 18.64 -11.78 -9.54
N ARG A 14 17.67 -11.70 -10.46
CA ARG A 14 17.71 -12.42 -11.73
C ARG A 14 18.93 -12.04 -12.59
N GLN A 15 19.20 -10.75 -12.74
CA GLN A 15 20.34 -10.26 -13.51
C GLN A 15 21.69 -10.75 -12.93
N ARG A 16 21.76 -10.95 -11.62
CA ARG A 16 22.96 -11.45 -10.93
C ARG A 16 23.04 -12.98 -10.87
N GLY A 17 22.04 -13.68 -11.41
CA GLY A 17 21.94 -15.14 -11.29
C GLY A 17 21.67 -15.60 -9.85
N GLN A 18 21.13 -14.73 -9.00
CA GLN A 18 20.84 -14.99 -7.59
C GLN A 18 19.34 -14.90 -7.36
N ILE A 19 18.67 -16.04 -7.20
CA ILE A 19 17.23 -16.08 -6.90
C ILE A 19 16.98 -15.58 -5.47
N GLU A 20 17.81 -16.00 -4.52
CA GLU A 20 17.75 -15.55 -3.13
C GLU A 20 18.78 -14.48 -2.89
N SER A 21 18.33 -13.33 -2.42
CA SER A 21 19.22 -12.19 -2.24
C SER A 21 18.71 -11.22 -1.17
N ARG A 22 19.65 -10.53 -0.55
CA ARG A 22 19.37 -9.33 0.23
C ARG A 22 20.02 -8.16 -0.47
N ILE A 23 19.24 -7.15 -0.82
CA ILE A 23 19.71 -5.94 -1.45
C ILE A 23 19.21 -4.70 -0.72
N ASN A 24 20.03 -3.67 -0.70
CA ASN A 24 19.67 -2.36 -0.20
C ASN A 24 19.40 -1.45 -1.39
N VAL A 25 18.21 -0.86 -1.44
CA VAL A 25 17.78 0.03 -2.51
C VAL A 25 17.75 1.46 -1.98
N SER A 26 18.49 2.36 -2.64
CA SER A 26 18.40 3.80 -2.35
C SER A 26 17.11 4.36 -2.94
N THR A 27 16.32 5.04 -2.13
CA THR A 27 15.07 5.67 -2.53
C THR A 27 15.02 7.11 -2.03
N PRO A 28 14.16 7.98 -2.57
CA PRO A 28 13.96 9.33 -2.02
C PRO A 28 13.56 9.33 -0.53
N ALA A 29 12.92 8.26 -0.05
CA ALA A 29 12.56 8.08 1.36
C ALA A 29 13.65 7.35 2.18
N GLY A 30 14.89 7.26 1.67
CA GLY A 30 16.02 6.59 2.31
C GLY A 30 16.28 5.17 1.79
N ILE A 31 17.25 4.51 2.40
CA ILE A 31 17.62 3.13 2.06
C ILE A 31 16.53 2.17 2.53
N ARG A 32 16.15 1.23 1.66
CA ARG A 32 15.20 0.15 1.96
C ARG A 32 15.84 -1.21 1.72
N ALA A 33 15.89 -2.03 2.75
CA ALA A 33 16.35 -3.41 2.60
C ALA A 33 15.23 -4.26 1.99
N CYS A 34 15.62 -5.08 1.03
CA CYS A 34 14.74 -6.03 0.34
C CYS A 34 15.35 -7.42 0.46
N VAL A 35 14.56 -8.38 0.93
CA VAL A 35 14.93 -9.80 0.99
C VAL A 35 14.07 -10.56 0.01
N VAL A 36 14.70 -11.28 -0.90
CA VAL A 36 14.03 -12.11 -1.92
C VAL A 36 14.27 -13.57 -1.60
N ARG A 37 13.21 -14.37 -1.65
CA ARG A 37 13.26 -15.84 -1.46
C ARG A 37 12.58 -16.52 -2.63
N SER A 38 13.13 -17.68 -3.02
CA SER A 38 12.53 -18.54 -4.02
C SER A 38 11.17 -19.09 -3.56
N THR A 39 10.37 -19.49 -4.53
CA THR A 39 9.15 -20.27 -4.34
C THR A 39 9.21 -21.52 -5.21
N GLU A 40 8.22 -22.39 -5.09
CA GLU A 40 8.09 -23.55 -6.00
C GLU A 40 7.82 -23.12 -7.45
N ALA A 41 7.22 -21.96 -7.66
CA ALA A 41 6.98 -21.40 -8.99
C ALA A 41 8.24 -20.66 -9.48
N GLN A 42 8.90 -21.17 -10.54
CA GLN A 42 10.18 -20.64 -11.05
C GLN A 42 10.14 -19.13 -11.37
N GLU A 43 9.02 -18.64 -11.86
CA GLU A 43 8.86 -17.23 -12.26
C GLU A 43 8.40 -16.32 -11.13
N THR A 44 8.09 -16.86 -9.95
CA THR A 44 7.62 -16.10 -8.80
C THR A 44 8.58 -16.21 -7.62
N VAL A 45 8.85 -15.10 -7.00
CA VAL A 45 9.57 -15.03 -5.72
C VAL A 45 8.68 -14.38 -4.67
N VAL A 46 8.97 -14.59 -3.41
CA VAL A 46 8.43 -13.79 -2.30
C VAL A 46 9.48 -12.76 -1.92
N ALA A 47 9.09 -11.50 -1.91
CA ALA A 47 9.98 -10.41 -1.53
C ALA A 47 9.42 -9.67 -0.30
N THR A 48 10.28 -9.49 0.69
CA THR A 48 10.03 -8.69 1.90
C THR A 48 10.79 -7.39 1.81
N VAL A 49 10.11 -6.28 2.04
CA VAL A 49 10.68 -4.92 1.96
C VAL A 49 10.52 -4.23 3.30
N GLU A 50 11.58 -3.61 3.81
CA GLU A 50 11.51 -2.70 4.95
C GLU A 50 10.86 -1.39 4.51
N MET A 51 9.71 -1.04 5.12
CA MET A 51 8.87 0.07 4.69
C MET A 51 9.24 1.41 5.35
N GLY A 52 9.98 1.38 6.45
CA GLY A 52 10.33 2.55 7.24
C GLY A 52 9.37 2.76 8.40
N ILE A 53 8.97 4.01 8.65
CA ILE A 53 8.17 4.39 9.81
C ILE A 53 6.92 5.12 9.33
N VAL A 54 5.76 4.71 9.82
CA VAL A 54 4.51 5.44 9.64
C VAL A 54 4.48 6.61 10.64
N ARG A 55 4.12 7.79 10.16
CA ARG A 55 3.99 9.02 10.94
C ARG A 55 2.57 9.57 10.76
N PRO A 56 2.13 10.52 11.61
CA PRO A 56 0.93 11.30 11.34
C PRO A 56 0.99 11.92 9.94
N GLY A 57 -0.10 11.85 9.20
CA GLY A 57 -0.23 12.42 7.87
C GLY A 57 -0.63 13.90 7.90
N PRO A 58 -0.81 14.50 6.71
CA PRO A 58 -1.24 15.89 6.61
C PRO A 58 -2.67 16.08 7.11
N GLU A 59 -2.93 17.25 7.67
CA GLU A 59 -4.30 17.70 7.94
C GLU A 59 -5.01 18.09 6.63
N PRO A 60 -6.31 17.84 6.50
CA PRO A 60 -7.08 18.34 5.37
C PRO A 60 -7.23 19.87 5.46
N ASP A 61 -7.43 20.50 4.30
CA ASP A 61 -7.65 21.95 4.19
C ASP A 61 -9.03 22.40 4.72
N VAL A 62 -9.81 21.46 5.27
CA VAL A 62 -11.17 21.68 5.79
C VAL A 62 -11.31 21.16 7.22
N HIS A 63 -12.19 21.78 7.99
CA HIS A 63 -12.37 21.40 9.40
C HIS A 63 -13.04 20.02 9.60
N ASN A 64 -13.95 19.66 8.71
CA ASN A 64 -14.67 18.37 8.77
C ASN A 64 -14.72 17.73 7.38
N LEU A 65 -13.74 16.88 7.09
CA LEU A 65 -13.57 16.23 5.79
C LEU A 65 -14.82 15.49 5.32
N LEU A 66 -15.40 14.66 6.17
CA LEU A 66 -16.56 13.84 5.75
C LEU A 66 -17.79 14.68 5.47
N ALA A 67 -18.00 15.77 6.22
CA ALA A 67 -19.11 16.66 5.98
C ALA A 67 -18.95 17.46 4.67
N GLU A 68 -17.72 17.88 4.36
CA GLU A 68 -17.44 18.63 3.11
C GLU A 68 -17.55 17.74 1.89
N VAL A 69 -17.03 16.50 1.95
CA VAL A 69 -17.13 15.53 0.84
C VAL A 69 -18.57 15.02 0.68
N GLY A 70 -19.29 14.83 1.78
CA GLY A 70 -20.71 14.48 1.77
C GLY A 70 -21.02 13.08 1.24
N ALA A 71 -21.97 12.97 0.31
CA ALA A 71 -22.52 11.69 -0.16
C ALA A 71 -21.49 10.65 -0.62
N PRO A 72 -20.39 10.99 -1.33
CA PRO A 72 -19.39 10.01 -1.76
C PRO A 72 -18.73 9.21 -0.62
N VAL A 73 -18.72 9.77 0.59
CA VAL A 73 -18.11 9.16 1.77
C VAL A 73 -19.11 8.87 2.90
N ALA A 74 -20.41 8.87 2.60
CA ALA A 74 -21.45 8.64 3.61
C ALA A 74 -21.31 7.29 4.36
N ALA A 75 -20.67 6.29 3.74
CA ALA A 75 -20.40 4.98 4.35
C ALA A 75 -19.15 4.97 5.24
N VAL A 76 -18.38 6.06 5.30
CA VAL A 76 -17.14 6.12 6.10
C VAL A 76 -17.50 6.31 7.57
N LYS A 77 -17.07 5.36 8.40
CA LYS A 77 -17.32 5.34 9.84
C LYS A 77 -16.32 6.20 10.60
N ARG A 78 -15.09 6.15 10.15
CA ARG A 78 -13.96 6.93 10.71
C ARG A 78 -12.83 6.99 9.71
N TRP A 79 -11.97 7.97 9.86
CA TRP A 79 -10.80 8.13 9.01
C TRP A 79 -9.61 8.68 9.80
N GLU A 80 -8.42 8.50 9.23
CA GLU A 80 -7.17 9.03 9.77
C GLU A 80 -6.18 9.25 8.63
N THR A 81 -5.32 10.25 8.76
CA THR A 81 -4.20 10.46 7.85
C THR A 81 -2.93 9.84 8.39
N ALA A 82 -2.08 9.36 7.50
CA ALA A 82 -0.76 8.86 7.84
C ALA A 82 0.23 9.12 6.69
N ASP A 83 1.52 9.12 7.01
CA ASP A 83 2.61 9.32 6.06
C ASP A 83 3.71 8.25 6.25
N ILE A 84 4.15 7.66 5.15
CA ILE A 84 5.25 6.70 5.10
C ILE A 84 6.31 7.12 4.07
N GLY A 85 6.42 8.41 3.84
CA GLY A 85 7.20 9.06 2.78
C GLY A 85 6.32 9.51 1.60
N ASN A 86 5.01 9.32 1.72
CA ASN A 86 3.94 9.88 0.92
C ASN A 86 2.64 9.89 1.74
N PRO A 87 1.73 10.86 1.50
CA PRO A 87 0.52 11.03 2.29
C PRO A 87 -0.57 10.02 1.93
N HIS A 88 -1.27 9.55 2.95
CA HIS A 88 -2.39 8.62 2.86
C HIS A 88 -3.56 9.06 3.73
N VAL A 89 -4.78 8.80 3.26
CA VAL A 89 -6.04 8.87 4.02
C VAL A 89 -6.59 7.45 4.12
N VAL A 90 -6.82 6.96 5.33
CA VAL A 90 -7.41 5.65 5.60
C VAL A 90 -8.82 5.83 6.11
N CYS A 91 -9.80 5.32 5.39
CA CYS A 91 -11.22 5.41 5.68
C CYS A 91 -11.77 4.03 6.03
N GLU A 92 -12.28 3.83 7.25
CA GLU A 92 -12.98 2.59 7.64
C GLU A 92 -14.39 2.59 7.05
N VAL A 93 -14.72 1.52 6.33
CA VAL A 93 -16.05 1.24 5.76
C VAL A 93 -16.44 -0.22 6.04
N ASP A 94 -17.72 -0.60 5.82
CA ASP A 94 -18.11 -2.01 5.90
C ASP A 94 -17.75 -2.78 4.62
N GLU A 95 -17.99 -2.17 3.47
CA GLU A 95 -17.87 -2.80 2.16
C GLU A 95 -17.05 -1.90 1.22
N PRO A 96 -15.71 -2.07 1.14
CA PRO A 96 -14.87 -1.27 0.25
C PRO A 96 -15.28 -1.39 -1.22
N GLU A 97 -15.81 -2.55 -1.62
CA GLU A 97 -16.27 -2.82 -2.99
C GLU A 97 -17.51 -2.00 -3.39
N ALA A 98 -18.32 -1.57 -2.40
CA ALA A 98 -19.50 -0.73 -2.65
C ALA A 98 -19.15 0.75 -2.88
N ILE A 99 -17.91 1.17 -2.63
CA ILE A 99 -17.49 2.55 -2.81
C ILE A 99 -17.17 2.82 -4.30
N ASP A 100 -17.81 3.84 -4.85
CA ASP A 100 -17.42 4.39 -6.15
C ASP A 100 -16.13 5.20 -6.01
N LEU A 101 -15.00 4.53 -6.28
CA LEU A 101 -13.68 5.13 -6.15
C LEU A 101 -13.44 6.29 -7.13
N LEU A 102 -14.11 6.28 -8.31
CA LEU A 102 -13.96 7.36 -9.29
C LEU A 102 -14.61 8.66 -8.80
N VAL A 103 -15.54 8.55 -7.86
CA VAL A 103 -16.21 9.70 -7.24
C VAL A 103 -15.60 10.02 -5.89
N ALA A 104 -15.51 9.04 -5.00
CA ALA A 104 -15.05 9.26 -3.61
C ALA A 104 -13.55 9.58 -3.53
N GLY A 105 -12.72 8.93 -4.35
CA GLY A 105 -11.26 9.13 -4.34
C GLY A 105 -10.85 10.59 -4.59
N PRO A 106 -11.17 11.17 -5.76
CA PRO A 106 -10.82 12.56 -6.07
C PRO A 106 -11.53 13.55 -5.15
N ALA A 107 -12.76 13.26 -4.70
CA ALA A 107 -13.48 14.12 -3.77
C ALA A 107 -12.73 14.25 -2.42
N VAL A 108 -12.22 13.16 -1.86
CA VAL A 108 -11.39 13.20 -0.65
C VAL A 108 -10.02 13.84 -0.93
N GLU A 109 -9.33 13.41 -2.00
CA GLU A 109 -7.98 13.89 -2.35
C GLU A 109 -7.94 15.42 -2.51
N SER A 110 -9.00 16.04 -3.08
CA SER A 110 -9.07 17.48 -3.35
C SER A 110 -8.99 18.37 -2.09
N HIS A 111 -9.21 17.79 -0.91
CA HIS A 111 -9.10 18.51 0.38
C HIS A 111 -7.70 18.44 1.00
N PHE A 112 -6.72 17.93 0.26
CA PHE A 112 -5.32 17.92 0.68
C PHE A 112 -4.48 18.69 -0.33
N ARG A 113 -3.78 19.73 0.13
CA ARG A 113 -3.03 20.66 -0.72
C ARG A 113 -2.08 20.00 -1.71
N GLU A 114 -1.41 18.91 -1.28
CA GLU A 114 -0.46 18.15 -2.11
C GLU A 114 -1.07 16.85 -2.65
N GLY A 115 -2.39 16.69 -2.48
CA GLY A 115 -3.08 15.43 -2.74
C GLY A 115 -2.70 14.34 -1.73
N ALA A 116 -3.47 13.26 -1.72
CA ALA A 116 -3.24 12.10 -0.88
C ALA A 116 -3.73 10.82 -1.57
N ASN A 117 -3.13 9.69 -1.20
CA ASN A 117 -3.68 8.39 -1.57
C ASN A 117 -4.84 8.06 -0.63
N VAL A 118 -5.98 7.65 -1.16
CA VAL A 118 -7.19 7.40 -0.37
C VAL A 118 -7.50 5.91 -0.36
N HIS A 119 -7.67 5.35 0.84
CA HIS A 119 -7.91 3.92 1.05
C HIS A 119 -9.25 3.72 1.76
N PHE A 120 -10.12 2.92 1.15
CA PHE A 120 -11.34 2.44 1.78
C PHE A 120 -11.08 1.02 2.28
N VAL A 121 -11.23 0.79 3.58
CA VAL A 121 -10.72 -0.37 4.29
C VAL A 121 -11.78 -0.97 5.19
N ALA A 122 -11.91 -2.28 5.14
CA ALA A 122 -12.75 -3.07 6.05
C ALA A 122 -11.93 -4.19 6.71
N VAL A 123 -12.31 -4.57 7.94
CA VAL A 123 -11.84 -5.82 8.54
C VAL A 123 -12.58 -6.97 7.87
N SER A 124 -11.87 -7.86 7.21
CA SER A 124 -12.42 -9.00 6.46
C SER A 124 -12.26 -10.34 7.18
N GLY A 125 -11.46 -10.38 8.25
CA GLY A 125 -11.19 -11.57 9.05
C GLY A 125 -10.34 -11.25 10.27
N ARG A 126 -9.94 -12.27 11.00
CA ARG A 126 -8.99 -12.08 12.10
C ARG A 126 -7.64 -11.67 11.52
N ASP A 127 -7.19 -10.47 11.88
CA ASP A 127 -5.94 -9.89 11.38
C ASP A 127 -5.89 -9.79 9.84
N GLU A 128 -7.06 -9.59 9.21
CA GLU A 128 -7.20 -9.44 7.77
C GLU A 128 -7.96 -8.15 7.41
N LEU A 129 -7.48 -7.44 6.40
CA LEU A 129 -8.08 -6.22 5.86
C LEU A 129 -8.38 -6.39 4.38
N SER A 130 -9.56 -5.91 3.94
CA SER A 130 -9.87 -5.68 2.53
C SER A 130 -9.68 -4.21 2.20
N VAL A 131 -8.95 -3.89 1.13
CA VAL A 131 -8.56 -2.52 0.78
C VAL A 131 -8.84 -2.22 -0.68
N ARG A 132 -9.51 -1.10 -0.92
CA ARG A 132 -9.63 -0.46 -2.23
C ARG A 132 -8.94 0.89 -2.19
N VAL A 133 -8.27 1.27 -3.27
CA VAL A 133 -7.41 2.45 -3.29
C VAL A 133 -7.65 3.36 -4.48
N TRP A 134 -7.61 4.65 -4.21
CA TRP A 134 -7.39 5.73 -5.16
C TRP A 134 -5.98 6.28 -4.91
N GLU A 135 -5.07 6.12 -5.87
CA GLU A 135 -3.70 6.63 -5.74
C GLU A 135 -3.55 8.02 -6.35
N ARG A 136 -2.94 8.93 -5.61
CA ARG A 136 -2.56 10.27 -6.06
C ARG A 136 -1.79 10.21 -7.39
N GLY A 137 -2.34 10.86 -8.41
CA GLY A 137 -1.73 10.94 -9.74
C GLY A 137 -1.89 9.70 -10.62
N ALA A 138 -2.48 8.60 -10.11
CA ALA A 138 -2.69 7.37 -10.88
C ALA A 138 -4.17 6.93 -10.92
N GLY A 139 -5.00 7.40 -9.97
CA GLY A 139 -6.40 7.01 -9.89
C GLY A 139 -6.61 5.64 -9.26
N VAL A 140 -7.59 4.89 -9.73
CA VAL A 140 -7.88 3.54 -9.21
C VAL A 140 -6.77 2.59 -9.63
N THR A 141 -6.13 1.95 -8.64
CA THR A 141 -5.12 0.90 -8.87
C THR A 141 -5.48 -0.39 -8.16
N ASN A 142 -4.92 -1.49 -8.63
CA ASN A 142 -5.21 -2.81 -8.08
C ASN A 142 -4.42 -3.14 -6.80
N ALA A 143 -3.34 -2.41 -6.52
CA ALA A 143 -2.53 -2.64 -5.31
C ALA A 143 -1.63 -1.43 -5.02
N CYS A 144 -1.56 -1.05 -3.74
CA CYS A 144 -0.68 -0.02 -3.23
C CYS A 144 0.06 -0.54 -2.00
N GLY A 145 1.37 -0.78 -2.13
CA GLY A 145 2.17 -1.35 -1.03
C GLY A 145 2.32 -0.41 0.17
N THR A 146 2.51 0.89 -0.04
CA THR A 146 2.54 1.89 1.03
C THR A 146 1.16 2.02 1.69
N GLY A 147 0.10 2.00 0.89
CA GLY A 147 -1.27 2.03 1.37
C GLY A 147 -1.64 0.82 2.22
N ALA A 148 -1.26 -0.40 1.79
CA ALA A 148 -1.45 -1.61 2.60
C ALA A 148 -0.74 -1.50 3.96
N THR A 149 0.49 -0.99 3.97
CA THR A 149 1.27 -0.81 5.19
C THR A 149 0.64 0.21 6.13
N VAL A 150 0.20 1.36 5.59
CA VAL A 150 -0.45 2.42 6.38
C VAL A 150 -1.82 1.95 6.89
N ALA A 151 -2.61 1.25 6.08
CA ALA A 151 -3.91 0.72 6.50
C ALA A 151 -3.73 -0.26 7.67
N ALA A 152 -2.76 -1.18 7.59
CA ALA A 152 -2.47 -2.10 8.68
C ALA A 152 -2.06 -1.37 9.97
N ASP A 153 -1.17 -0.36 9.89
CA ASP A 153 -0.73 0.43 11.04
C ASP A 153 -1.88 1.20 11.69
N VAL A 154 -2.68 1.90 10.89
CA VAL A 154 -3.83 2.67 11.39
C VAL A 154 -4.84 1.75 12.07
N PHE A 155 -5.22 0.62 11.44
CA PHE A 155 -6.16 -0.33 12.02
C PHE A 155 -5.62 -1.02 13.27
N HIS A 156 -4.30 -1.26 13.34
CA HIS A 156 -3.65 -1.76 14.55
C HIS A 156 -3.73 -0.74 15.68
N ARG A 157 -3.38 0.52 15.43
CA ARG A 157 -3.54 1.61 16.43
C ARG A 157 -4.99 1.78 16.89
N TRP A 158 -5.94 1.51 16.02
CA TRP A 158 -7.36 1.48 16.35
C TRP A 158 -7.80 0.22 17.14
N GLY A 159 -6.91 -0.74 17.38
CA GLY A 159 -7.22 -2.00 18.06
C GLY A 159 -8.09 -2.96 17.25
N ARG A 160 -8.08 -2.84 15.91
CA ARG A 160 -8.92 -3.64 14.99
C ARG A 160 -8.23 -4.90 14.50
N VAL A 161 -6.90 -4.90 14.45
CA VAL A 161 -6.03 -6.00 13.99
C VAL A 161 -4.80 -6.10 14.86
N GLY A 162 -4.15 -7.27 14.86
CA GLY A 162 -2.90 -7.54 15.56
C GLY A 162 -1.67 -6.98 14.82
N GLN A 163 -0.50 -7.52 15.16
CA GLN A 163 0.77 -7.05 14.64
C GLN A 163 1.07 -7.55 13.22
N GLN A 164 0.59 -8.73 12.86
CA GLN A 164 0.77 -9.32 11.53
C GLN A 164 -0.58 -9.31 10.81
N VAL A 165 -0.65 -8.59 9.70
CA VAL A 165 -1.89 -8.29 9.01
C VAL A 165 -1.81 -8.73 7.55
N VAL A 166 -2.74 -9.55 7.12
CA VAL A 166 -2.94 -9.85 5.70
C VAL A 166 -3.83 -8.77 5.10
N VAL A 167 -3.33 -8.13 4.07
CA VAL A 167 -4.06 -7.08 3.35
C VAL A 167 -4.45 -7.59 1.97
N HIS A 168 -5.76 -7.74 1.76
CA HIS A 168 -6.37 -8.16 0.50
C HIS A 168 -6.63 -6.93 -0.37
N MET A 169 -6.13 -6.96 -1.60
CA MET A 169 -6.32 -5.94 -2.63
C MET A 169 -6.70 -6.62 -3.95
N PRO A 170 -7.35 -5.93 -4.90
CA PRO A 170 -7.71 -6.54 -6.19
C PRO A 170 -6.53 -7.16 -6.95
N GLY A 171 -5.33 -6.60 -6.82
CA GLY A 171 -4.09 -7.09 -7.44
C GLY A 171 -3.36 -8.19 -6.65
N GLY A 172 -3.91 -8.65 -5.53
CA GLY A 172 -3.36 -9.73 -4.70
C GLY A 172 -3.09 -9.32 -3.26
N ASN A 173 -2.66 -10.29 -2.48
CA ASN A 173 -2.47 -10.14 -1.04
C ASN A 173 -1.05 -9.70 -0.68
N ALA A 174 -0.93 -8.98 0.42
CA ALA A 174 0.34 -8.66 1.04
C ALA A 174 0.26 -8.93 2.55
N LEU A 175 1.36 -9.41 3.13
CA LEU A 175 1.53 -9.52 4.58
C LEU A 175 2.28 -8.29 5.07
N VAL A 176 1.71 -7.57 6.02
CA VAL A 176 2.35 -6.48 6.76
C VAL A 176 2.71 -6.99 8.14
N ASP A 177 3.97 -6.85 8.53
CA ASP A 177 4.43 -7.09 9.90
C ASP A 177 4.81 -5.73 10.52
N LEU A 178 4.06 -5.32 11.53
CA LEU A 178 4.22 -4.04 12.25
C LEU A 178 5.33 -4.09 13.31
N GLY A 179 6.23 -5.07 13.20
CA GLY A 179 7.42 -5.17 14.05
C GLY A 179 8.46 -4.10 13.77
N THR A 180 9.64 -4.30 14.36
CA THR A 180 10.81 -3.46 14.10
C THR A 180 11.90 -4.31 13.47
N PRO A 181 12.15 -4.16 12.16
CA PRO A 181 11.58 -3.18 11.24
C PRO A 181 10.14 -3.50 10.80
N LEU A 182 9.39 -2.47 10.43
CA LEU A 182 8.09 -2.59 9.74
C LEU A 182 8.33 -3.14 8.33
N THR A 183 7.64 -4.22 7.96
CA THR A 183 7.87 -4.89 6.67
C THR A 183 6.60 -5.16 5.89
N LEU A 184 6.75 -5.19 4.56
CA LEU A 184 5.74 -5.62 3.60
C LEU A 184 6.27 -6.81 2.81
N THR A 185 5.55 -7.92 2.86
CA THR A 185 5.89 -9.15 2.15
C THR A 185 4.81 -9.49 1.12
N GLY A 186 5.23 -9.89 -0.06
CA GLY A 186 4.31 -10.34 -1.11
C GLY A 186 5.05 -10.88 -2.33
N PRO A 187 4.30 -11.47 -3.28
CA PRO A 187 4.88 -12.06 -4.47
C PRO A 187 5.43 -11.00 -5.43
N ALA A 188 6.40 -11.42 -6.24
CA ALA A 188 6.88 -10.70 -7.41
C ALA A 188 7.12 -11.73 -8.52
N THR A 189 6.31 -11.65 -9.59
CA THR A 189 6.34 -12.59 -10.71
C THR A 189 6.97 -11.93 -11.92
N HIS A 190 7.91 -12.62 -12.58
CA HIS A 190 8.39 -12.22 -13.90
C HIS A 190 7.36 -12.59 -14.95
N VAL A 191 6.99 -11.64 -15.76
CA VAL A 191 5.96 -11.81 -16.79
C VAL A 191 6.59 -11.91 -18.17
N ALA A 192 7.51 -10.99 -18.49
CA ALA A 192 8.16 -10.92 -19.80
C ALA A 192 9.44 -10.08 -19.76
N ASP A 193 10.34 -10.35 -20.69
CA ASP A 193 11.44 -9.46 -21.07
C ASP A 193 11.01 -8.68 -22.33
N LEU A 194 11.16 -7.36 -22.32
CA LEU A 194 10.81 -6.50 -23.43
C LEU A 194 12.06 -5.84 -24.00
N LEU A 195 12.19 -5.86 -25.30
CA LEU A 195 13.17 -5.06 -26.03
C LEU A 195 12.49 -3.77 -26.49
N VAL A 196 12.98 -2.64 -26.03
CA VAL A 196 12.52 -1.31 -26.46
C VAL A 196 13.53 -0.80 -27.46
N ALA A 197 13.07 -0.46 -28.68
CA ALA A 197 13.93 0.18 -29.66
C ALA A 197 14.36 1.57 -29.16
N ASP A 198 15.61 1.91 -29.38
CA ASP A 198 16.10 3.26 -29.11
C ASP A 198 15.31 4.26 -29.98
N ALA A 199 14.81 5.34 -29.34
CA ALA A 199 14.05 6.39 -30.00
C ALA A 199 14.99 7.39 -30.72
#